data_1d5660e998995dd214e3d76a5ed02275
#
_entry.id   1d5660e998995dd214e3d76a5ed02275
#
_cell.length_a   1.000
_cell.length_b   1.000
_cell.length_c   1.000
_cell.angle_alpha   90.00
_cell.angle_beta   90.00
_cell.angle_gamma   90.00
#
_symmetry.space_group_name_H-M   'P 1'
#
loop_
_entity.id
_entity.type
_entity.pdbx_description
1 polymer ?
#
loop_
_entity_poly.entity_id
_entity_poly.type
_entity_poly.pdbx_seq_one_letter_code
_entity_poly.pdbx_strand_id
1 'polypeptide(L)'
;MRRISLIVANALLGVVSATAQEPCLVSFDLNYDTTEKISSISVNPGMALSMASKPIPERKGFRFGGWYTSPECHPEQEWRFGSNSVGFYMPATDSMTVKSPMTLYAKWVAPTSVRTAKDLDAIRYDLYGWYILENDIDLSAVTNWIPIGEYEGNYEFAPGEWWRHAFKGILDGNGHTIRNMQITELTTDKCALFGTVANGIIRNLKMDNSRLEFTAERPYVAPLAGILKQDEGQECVVKDCEAVNTFIKVRTINAESTFHSFTGLCGGAWGGTVENCIVNGKMQLEIAGKGGGELYVGSFLGEAYNDTRNCKSHYDIDIRFVTPLEGEYKAFIGGLQSSATNVDSCTATGSICVEGNSGSKAIYLSGLVGSERYGIVQNSCSSVQIKAFDMPVAQIGGIVGEFNAGYGTIGAAFGTKVTIVRNCSYTGTPIISGVSNPVFGEISGAGQPAPLTSPWGLSMDYILENNTYKE
;
A
#
# COMPACT_ATOMS: atom_id res chain seq x y z
N MET A 1 8.89 56.37 66.24
CA MET A 1 8.61 56.82 64.86
C MET A 1 9.76 56.31 63.99
N ARG A 2 9.57 55.22 63.28
CA ARG A 2 10.55 54.73 62.32
C ARG A 2 9.99 54.96 60.90
N ARG A 3 10.73 55.74 60.16
CA ARG A 3 10.42 56.07 58.76
C ARG A 3 10.79 54.80 57.89
N ILE A 4 9.88 54.29 57.09
CA ILE A 4 10.11 53.28 56.08
C ILE A 4 10.31 54.00 54.77
N SER A 5 11.52 53.91 54.22
CA SER A 5 11.85 54.39 52.86
C SER A 5 11.40 53.31 51.85
N LEU A 6 10.53 53.69 50.95
CA LEU A 6 10.09 52.89 49.79
C LEU A 6 11.09 53.06 48.65
N ILE A 7 11.85 52.07 48.30
CA ILE A 7 12.66 51.97 47.10
C ILE A 7 11.81 51.50 45.94
N VAL A 8 11.52 52.37 44.99
CA VAL A 8 10.89 52.06 43.73
C VAL A 8 11.96 51.55 42.75
N ALA A 9 12.00 50.29 42.48
CA ALA A 9 12.84 49.72 41.45
C ALA A 9 12.16 49.88 40.09
N ASN A 10 12.65 50.73 39.22
CA ASN A 10 12.27 50.81 37.81
C ASN A 10 12.83 49.59 37.07
N ALA A 11 11.98 48.61 36.78
CA ALA A 11 12.31 47.55 35.84
C ALA A 11 12.15 48.12 34.40
N LEU A 12 13.24 48.38 33.71
CA LEU A 12 13.23 48.58 32.25
C LEU A 12 12.86 47.25 31.61
N LEU A 13 11.63 47.13 31.16
CA LEU A 13 11.24 46.10 30.19
C LEU A 13 11.86 46.47 28.85
N GLY A 14 12.98 45.82 28.51
CA GLY A 14 13.54 45.86 27.17
C GLY A 14 12.57 45.12 26.25
N VAL A 15 11.81 45.85 25.45
CA VAL A 15 11.05 45.29 24.31
C VAL A 15 12.11 44.87 23.29
N VAL A 16 12.44 43.57 23.28
CA VAL A 16 13.15 42.98 22.16
C VAL A 16 12.15 42.97 21.01
N SER A 17 12.20 43.98 20.14
CA SER A 17 11.51 43.93 18.85
C SER A 17 12.17 42.83 18.05
N ALA A 18 11.51 41.69 17.99
CA ALA A 18 11.84 40.68 16.99
C ALA A 18 11.62 41.33 15.61
N THR A 19 12.70 41.73 14.95
CA THR A 19 12.62 42.14 13.56
C THR A 19 12.11 40.93 12.78
N ALA A 20 10.90 41.04 12.20
CA ALA A 20 10.37 40.03 11.33
C ALA A 20 11.38 39.82 10.20
N GLN A 21 11.93 38.62 10.11
CA GLN A 21 12.89 38.29 9.07
C GLN A 21 12.13 38.29 7.72
N GLU A 22 12.68 38.97 6.72
CA GLU A 22 12.08 39.07 5.39
C GLU A 22 11.86 37.65 4.82
N PRO A 23 10.69 37.36 4.18
CA PRO A 23 10.42 36.08 3.57
C PRO A 23 11.43 35.75 2.48
N CYS A 24 11.85 34.50 2.42
CA CYS A 24 12.70 33.97 1.37
C CYS A 24 11.90 33.71 0.10
N LEU A 25 12.37 34.16 -1.04
CA LEU A 25 11.81 33.85 -2.33
C LEU A 25 12.43 32.54 -2.85
N VAL A 26 11.59 31.55 -3.18
CA VAL A 26 11.99 30.32 -3.86
C VAL A 26 11.52 30.38 -5.30
N SER A 27 12.47 30.43 -6.22
CA SER A 27 12.23 30.41 -7.67
C SER A 27 12.32 29.00 -8.22
N PHE A 28 11.65 28.75 -9.34
CA PHE A 28 11.61 27.46 -10.03
C PHE A 28 12.13 27.63 -11.44
N ASP A 29 13.20 26.91 -11.76
CA ASP A 29 13.80 26.86 -13.09
C ASP A 29 13.41 25.53 -13.75
N LEU A 30 12.80 25.58 -14.94
CA LEU A 30 12.41 24.40 -15.69
C LEU A 30 13.60 23.60 -16.22
N ASN A 31 14.81 24.13 -16.13
CA ASN A 31 16.05 23.46 -16.47
C ASN A 31 16.11 22.95 -17.93
N TYR A 32 15.50 23.71 -18.85
CA TYR A 32 15.64 23.56 -20.30
C TYR A 32 15.27 24.87 -21.00
N ASP A 33 15.68 25.03 -22.25
CA ASP A 33 15.39 26.25 -23.02
C ASP A 33 13.87 26.37 -23.30
N THR A 34 13.23 27.32 -22.61
CA THR A 34 11.81 27.59 -22.71
C THR A 34 11.46 29.01 -22.25
N THR A 35 10.35 29.52 -22.78
CA THR A 35 9.78 30.79 -22.33
C THR A 35 8.77 30.60 -21.15
N GLU A 36 8.43 29.37 -20.83
CA GLU A 36 7.53 29.06 -19.72
C GLU A 36 8.17 29.45 -18.39
N LYS A 37 7.36 29.93 -17.46
CA LYS A 37 7.79 30.31 -16.12
C LYS A 37 6.82 29.79 -15.07
N ILE A 38 7.38 29.33 -13.96
CA ILE A 38 6.62 28.97 -12.77
C ILE A 38 6.70 30.12 -11.76
N SER A 39 5.57 30.43 -11.13
CA SER A 39 5.50 31.46 -10.10
C SER A 39 6.37 31.08 -8.90
N SER A 40 7.15 32.01 -8.42
CA SER A 40 7.95 31.84 -7.20
C SER A 40 7.07 31.77 -5.96
N ILE A 41 7.54 31.06 -4.94
CA ILE A 41 6.86 30.93 -3.65
C ILE A 41 7.64 31.73 -2.60
N SER A 42 6.90 32.51 -1.81
CA SER A 42 7.47 33.25 -0.67
C SER A 42 7.22 32.46 0.62
N VAL A 43 8.26 32.21 1.40
CA VAL A 43 8.20 31.42 2.63
C VAL A 43 9.07 32.05 3.73
N ASN A 44 8.61 31.96 4.97
CA ASN A 44 9.40 32.48 6.10
C ASN A 44 10.66 31.61 6.31
N PRO A 45 11.81 32.22 6.63
CA PRO A 45 13.05 31.49 6.91
C PRO A 45 12.86 30.42 7.98
N GLY A 46 13.43 29.25 7.74
CA GLY A 46 13.28 28.09 8.62
C GLY A 46 12.03 27.23 8.41
N MET A 47 11.11 27.66 7.53
CA MET A 47 9.91 26.87 7.18
C MET A 47 10.16 25.98 5.97
N ALA A 48 9.43 24.86 5.89
CA ALA A 48 9.42 23.98 4.73
C ALA A 48 8.45 24.49 3.66
N LEU A 49 8.75 24.20 2.40
CA LEU A 49 7.76 24.35 1.32
C LEU A 49 6.70 23.26 1.47
N SER A 50 5.42 23.65 1.45
CA SER A 50 4.31 22.68 1.54
C SER A 50 4.22 21.83 0.28
N MET A 51 3.93 20.54 0.46
CA MET A 51 3.65 19.61 -0.64
C MET A 51 2.46 20.09 -1.49
N ALA A 52 1.44 20.68 -0.89
CA ALA A 52 0.29 21.23 -1.59
C ALA A 52 0.64 22.39 -2.53
N SER A 53 1.76 23.06 -2.33
CA SER A 53 2.25 24.15 -3.19
C SER A 53 3.33 23.71 -4.18
N LYS A 54 3.70 22.42 -4.21
CA LYS A 54 4.72 21.87 -5.11
C LYS A 54 4.30 22.02 -6.57
N PRO A 55 5.03 22.77 -7.40
CA PRO A 55 4.75 22.82 -8.82
C PRO A 55 5.05 21.49 -9.49
N ILE A 56 4.17 21.05 -10.39
CA ILE A 56 4.34 19.82 -11.20
C ILE A 56 4.28 20.25 -12.68
N PRO A 57 5.41 20.68 -13.27
CA PRO A 57 5.44 21.10 -14.67
C PRO A 57 5.40 19.90 -15.61
N GLU A 58 4.97 20.14 -16.85
CA GLU A 58 4.93 19.16 -17.91
C GLU A 58 5.95 19.49 -19.02
N ARG A 59 6.54 18.46 -19.61
CA ARG A 59 7.43 18.56 -20.79
C ARG A 59 7.16 17.39 -21.72
N LYS A 60 6.80 17.68 -22.94
CA LYS A 60 6.50 16.65 -23.93
C LYS A 60 7.66 15.67 -24.13
N GLY A 61 7.39 14.38 -23.98
CA GLY A 61 8.38 13.30 -24.14
C GLY A 61 9.31 13.09 -22.94
N PHE A 62 9.05 13.77 -21.81
CA PHE A 62 9.81 13.63 -20.59
C PHE A 62 8.88 13.51 -19.39
N ARG A 63 9.33 12.78 -18.38
CA ARG A 63 8.71 12.76 -17.07
C ARG A 63 9.34 13.82 -16.18
N PHE A 64 8.52 14.50 -15.38
CA PHE A 64 9.04 15.34 -14.29
C PHE A 64 9.57 14.45 -13.17
N GLY A 65 10.85 14.59 -12.85
CA GLY A 65 11.59 13.76 -11.89
C GLY A 65 11.80 14.44 -10.53
N GLY A 66 11.18 15.59 -10.28
CA GLY A 66 11.30 16.32 -9.02
C GLY A 66 12.04 17.65 -9.14
N TRP A 67 12.14 18.36 -8.00
CA TRP A 67 12.87 19.62 -7.86
C TRP A 67 14.19 19.39 -7.16
N TYR A 68 15.26 20.05 -7.62
CA TYR A 68 16.63 19.87 -7.14
C TYR A 68 17.27 21.20 -6.82
N THR A 69 18.23 21.20 -5.90
CA THR A 69 18.98 22.42 -5.51
C THR A 69 20.07 22.82 -6.51
N SER A 70 20.33 21.98 -7.52
CA SER A 70 21.32 22.20 -8.56
C SER A 70 20.77 21.75 -9.92
N PRO A 71 21.15 22.39 -11.04
CA PRO A 71 20.71 22.01 -12.39
C PRO A 71 21.20 20.63 -12.84
N GLU A 72 22.25 20.06 -12.23
CA GLU A 72 22.75 18.72 -12.51
C GLU A 72 21.80 17.63 -11.98
N CYS A 73 20.92 17.96 -11.03
CA CYS A 73 19.89 17.07 -10.49
C CYS A 73 20.42 15.73 -9.98
N HIS A 74 21.53 15.74 -9.24
CA HIS A 74 22.03 14.54 -8.56
C HIS A 74 21.07 14.12 -7.43
N PRO A 75 20.90 12.80 -7.14
CA PRO A 75 19.93 12.31 -6.16
C PRO A 75 20.02 12.94 -4.78
N GLU A 76 21.24 13.24 -4.30
CA GLU A 76 21.48 13.87 -3.00
C GLU A 76 21.03 15.35 -2.94
N GLN A 77 20.72 15.95 -4.09
CA GLN A 77 20.29 17.34 -4.23
C GLN A 77 18.77 17.47 -4.39
N GLU A 78 18.02 16.37 -4.32
CA GLU A 78 16.57 16.39 -4.42
C GLU A 78 15.97 17.22 -3.27
N TRP A 79 15.13 18.20 -3.61
CA TRP A 79 14.40 19.01 -2.65
C TRP A 79 13.15 18.28 -2.15
N ARG A 80 13.04 18.12 -0.84
CA ARG A 80 11.90 17.46 -0.20
C ARG A 80 10.95 18.51 0.38
N PHE A 81 9.73 18.49 -0.16
CA PHE A 81 8.63 19.33 0.32
C PHE A 81 8.05 18.77 1.61
N GLY A 82 7.60 19.64 2.50
CA GLY A 82 6.99 19.23 3.77
C GLY A 82 5.58 18.68 3.57
N SER A 83 5.30 17.55 4.21
CA SER A 83 3.94 17.03 4.33
C SER A 83 3.22 17.70 5.50
N ASN A 84 1.96 18.11 5.29
CA ASN A 84 1.09 18.62 6.34
C ASN A 84 0.38 17.48 7.11
N SER A 85 0.51 16.24 6.62
CA SER A 85 -0.09 15.08 7.28
C SER A 85 0.80 14.58 8.41
N VAL A 86 0.31 14.67 9.63
CA VAL A 86 0.84 13.92 10.76
C VAL A 86 0.36 12.47 10.61
N GLY A 87 0.89 11.77 9.62
CA GLY A 87 0.67 10.35 9.45
C GLY A 87 1.41 9.58 10.55
N PHE A 88 0.78 8.60 11.14
CA PHE A 88 1.22 7.84 12.32
C PHE A 88 2.59 7.13 12.15
N TYR A 89 3.18 7.14 10.96
CA TYR A 89 4.43 6.45 10.62
C TYR A 89 5.51 7.33 9.98
N MET A 90 5.33 8.66 9.93
CA MET A 90 6.34 9.55 9.38
C MET A 90 6.67 10.67 10.37
N PRO A 91 7.85 10.70 10.95
CA PRO A 91 8.30 11.91 11.61
C PRO A 91 8.44 13.02 10.55
N ALA A 92 7.91 14.19 10.87
CA ALA A 92 8.01 15.43 10.08
C ALA A 92 9.47 15.90 9.83
N THR A 93 10.46 15.03 10.06
CA THR A 93 11.89 15.37 10.14
C THR A 93 12.60 15.36 8.80
N ASP A 94 11.96 14.97 7.72
CA ASP A 94 12.65 14.82 6.43
C ASP A 94 12.35 15.94 5.41
N SER A 95 11.53 16.91 5.77
CA SER A 95 11.32 18.10 4.95
C SER A 95 12.49 19.08 5.08
N MET A 96 12.97 19.55 3.92
CA MET A 96 14.02 20.57 3.89
C MET A 96 13.42 21.95 4.18
N THR A 97 14.12 22.75 5.01
CA THR A 97 13.69 24.11 5.34
C THR A 97 14.42 25.15 4.51
N VAL A 98 13.69 26.17 4.05
CA VAL A 98 14.26 27.31 3.32
C VAL A 98 14.92 28.26 4.30
N LYS A 99 16.22 28.49 4.13
CA LYS A 99 17.01 29.38 5.02
C LYS A 99 17.35 30.72 4.37
N SER A 100 17.35 30.78 3.06
CA SER A 100 17.68 31.97 2.26
C SER A 100 16.96 31.85 0.90
N PRO A 101 16.83 32.95 0.12
CA PRO A 101 16.36 32.87 -1.26
C PRO A 101 17.16 31.86 -2.07
N MET A 102 16.44 31.04 -2.88
CA MET A 102 17.06 29.98 -3.65
C MET A 102 16.30 29.70 -4.94
N THR A 103 16.94 28.94 -5.86
CA THR A 103 16.32 28.41 -7.07
C THR A 103 16.30 26.89 -6.99
N LEU A 104 15.16 26.31 -7.34
CA LEU A 104 14.98 24.88 -7.53
C LEU A 104 14.89 24.57 -9.01
N TYR A 105 15.59 23.53 -9.45
CA TYR A 105 15.72 23.11 -10.84
C TYR A 105 14.92 21.85 -11.09
N ALA A 106 14.13 21.82 -12.19
CA ALA A 106 13.38 20.66 -12.59
C ALA A 106 14.28 19.56 -13.15
N LYS A 107 14.06 18.32 -12.71
CA LYS A 107 14.65 17.14 -13.35
C LYS A 107 13.70 16.60 -14.41
N TRP A 108 14.23 16.31 -15.59
CA TRP A 108 13.49 15.71 -16.69
C TRP A 108 14.10 14.34 -17.03
N VAL A 109 13.24 13.33 -17.02
CA VAL A 109 13.64 11.95 -17.28
C VAL A 109 13.11 11.51 -18.64
N ALA A 110 14.01 11.18 -19.55
CA ALA A 110 13.67 10.57 -20.83
C ALA A 110 13.33 9.08 -20.65
N PRO A 111 12.48 8.49 -21.50
CA PRO A 111 12.21 7.06 -21.45
C PRO A 111 13.43 6.24 -21.84
N THR A 112 13.65 5.14 -21.12
CA THR A 112 14.69 4.15 -21.39
C THR A 112 14.04 2.87 -21.89
N SER A 113 14.51 2.34 -23.01
CA SER A 113 14.03 1.09 -23.59
C SER A 113 14.48 -0.12 -22.78
N VAL A 114 13.55 -1.04 -22.51
CA VAL A 114 13.79 -2.32 -21.85
C VAL A 114 13.45 -3.44 -22.85
N ARG A 115 14.45 -4.21 -23.27
CA ARG A 115 14.31 -5.23 -24.31
C ARG A 115 14.66 -6.64 -23.85
N THR A 116 15.40 -6.75 -22.75
CA THR A 116 15.93 -8.02 -22.25
C THR A 116 15.74 -8.16 -20.74
N ALA A 117 15.87 -9.38 -20.22
CA ALA A 117 15.90 -9.61 -18.76
C ALA A 117 17.01 -8.81 -18.05
N LYS A 118 18.15 -8.60 -18.77
CA LYS A 118 19.24 -7.78 -18.24
C LYS A 118 18.88 -6.30 -18.16
N ASP A 119 18.16 -5.76 -19.15
CA ASP A 119 17.71 -4.37 -19.12
C ASP A 119 16.67 -4.18 -18.01
N LEU A 120 15.78 -5.17 -17.82
CA LEU A 120 14.80 -5.17 -16.73
C LEU A 120 15.51 -5.19 -15.36
N ASP A 121 16.51 -6.05 -15.21
CA ASP A 121 17.31 -6.11 -13.98
C ASP A 121 18.08 -4.82 -13.72
N ALA A 122 18.53 -4.14 -14.76
CA ALA A 122 19.28 -2.87 -14.66
C ALA A 122 18.45 -1.71 -14.08
N ILE A 123 17.11 -1.81 -14.00
CA ILE A 123 16.23 -0.82 -13.34
C ILE A 123 16.66 -0.60 -11.88
N ARG A 124 17.25 -1.61 -11.23
CA ARG A 124 17.73 -1.49 -9.83
C ARG A 124 18.83 -0.45 -9.62
N TYR A 125 19.52 -0.03 -10.70
CA TYR A 125 20.59 0.98 -10.64
C TYR A 125 20.09 2.41 -10.85
N ASP A 126 18.85 2.59 -11.37
CA ASP A 126 18.18 3.89 -11.41
C ASP A 126 16.67 3.72 -11.12
N LEU A 127 16.32 3.78 -9.84
CA LEU A 127 14.96 3.57 -9.35
C LEU A 127 14.00 4.74 -9.65
N TYR A 128 14.50 5.82 -10.25
CA TYR A 128 13.72 7.02 -10.60
C TYR A 128 13.46 7.13 -12.11
N GLY A 129 13.98 6.21 -12.91
CA GLY A 129 13.90 6.22 -14.36
C GLY A 129 12.47 6.09 -14.90
N TRP A 130 12.32 6.37 -16.17
CA TRP A 130 11.13 6.04 -16.94
C TRP A 130 11.49 4.94 -17.94
N TYR A 131 10.89 3.77 -17.79
CA TYR A 131 11.19 2.56 -18.53
C TYR A 131 10.02 2.15 -19.41
N ILE A 132 10.28 1.77 -20.64
CA ILE A 132 9.29 1.29 -21.59
C ILE A 132 9.73 -0.07 -22.13
N LEU A 133 8.91 -1.09 -21.99
CA LEU A 133 9.13 -2.38 -22.64
C LEU A 133 8.92 -2.23 -24.14
N GLU A 134 9.86 -2.73 -24.94
CA GLU A 134 9.76 -2.74 -26.39
C GLU A 134 9.47 -4.12 -26.98
N ASN A 135 9.51 -5.16 -26.18
CA ASN A 135 9.11 -6.53 -26.51
C ASN A 135 8.82 -7.34 -25.24
N ASP A 136 8.28 -8.52 -25.42
CA ASP A 136 8.10 -9.48 -24.33
C ASP A 136 9.44 -9.89 -23.73
N ILE A 137 9.47 -10.09 -22.41
CA ILE A 137 10.66 -10.50 -21.66
C ILE A 137 10.41 -11.86 -21.03
N ASP A 138 11.27 -12.83 -21.35
CA ASP A 138 11.24 -14.15 -20.76
C ASP A 138 12.30 -14.28 -19.66
N LEU A 139 11.84 -14.56 -18.43
CA LEU A 139 12.69 -14.75 -17.25
C LEU A 139 12.99 -16.22 -16.96
N SER A 140 12.67 -17.17 -17.85
CA SER A 140 12.87 -18.61 -17.62
C SER A 140 14.35 -18.99 -17.36
N ALA A 141 15.30 -18.20 -17.85
CA ALA A 141 16.73 -18.39 -17.59
C ALA A 141 17.17 -17.82 -16.21
N VAL A 142 16.31 -17.07 -15.52
CA VAL A 142 16.58 -16.49 -14.20
C VAL A 142 15.99 -17.41 -13.15
N THR A 143 16.81 -18.20 -12.50
CA THR A 143 16.35 -19.25 -11.56
C THR A 143 15.76 -18.71 -10.26
N ASN A 144 16.19 -17.52 -9.85
CA ASN A 144 15.64 -16.82 -8.70
C ASN A 144 15.69 -15.31 -8.96
N TRP A 145 14.51 -14.70 -9.14
CA TRP A 145 14.43 -13.25 -9.32
C TRP A 145 14.65 -12.53 -8.00
N ILE A 146 15.54 -11.56 -8.00
CA ILE A 146 15.74 -10.67 -6.85
C ILE A 146 14.88 -9.43 -7.07
N PRO A 147 13.97 -9.08 -6.17
CA PRO A 147 13.10 -7.93 -6.31
C PRO A 147 13.84 -6.62 -6.59
N ILE A 148 13.27 -5.78 -7.45
CA ILE A 148 13.82 -4.45 -7.75
C ILE A 148 13.28 -3.46 -6.72
N GLY A 149 14.12 -2.54 -6.26
CA GLY A 149 13.64 -1.50 -5.34
C GLY A 149 13.37 -2.04 -3.96
N GLU A 150 14.32 -2.80 -3.42
CA GLU A 150 14.22 -3.38 -2.11
C GLU A 150 15.12 -2.69 -1.10
N TYR A 151 14.61 -2.63 0.13
CA TYR A 151 15.35 -2.18 1.30
C TYR A 151 15.90 -3.38 2.07
N GLU A 152 17.21 -3.48 2.13
CA GLU A 152 17.92 -4.41 3.01
C GLU A 152 17.98 -3.82 4.42
N GLY A 153 16.95 -3.98 5.23
CA GLY A 153 16.98 -3.49 6.60
C GLY A 153 15.87 -4.07 7.45
N ASN A 154 16.21 -4.47 8.66
CA ASN A 154 15.25 -4.80 9.68
C ASN A 154 14.31 -3.62 9.92
N TYR A 155 13.03 -3.91 10.20
CA TYR A 155 11.98 -2.95 10.59
C TYR A 155 12.28 -2.16 11.90
N GLU A 156 13.51 -2.18 12.38
CA GLU A 156 13.94 -1.22 13.39
C GLU A 156 14.04 0.15 12.71
N PHE A 157 12.98 0.88 12.88
CA PHE A 157 12.72 2.22 12.39
C PHE A 157 13.92 3.16 12.53
N ALA A 158 14.84 3.13 11.57
CA ALA A 158 15.56 4.34 11.24
C ALA A 158 14.56 5.20 10.46
N PRO A 159 14.00 6.27 11.05
CA PRO A 159 13.03 7.10 10.36
C PRO A 159 13.69 7.67 9.12
N GLY A 160 13.18 7.36 7.96
CA GLY A 160 13.55 8.06 6.76
C GLY A 160 14.40 7.32 5.72
N GLU A 161 14.75 6.04 5.87
CA GLU A 161 15.67 5.41 4.92
C GLU A 161 15.06 4.35 4.00
N TRP A 162 14.01 3.64 4.41
CA TRP A 162 13.44 2.53 3.67
C TRP A 162 12.87 2.89 2.27
N TRP A 163 12.43 4.13 2.05
CA TRP A 163 11.96 4.56 0.72
C TRP A 163 13.07 5.00 -0.24
N ARG A 164 14.32 5.15 0.21
CA ARG A 164 15.43 5.53 -0.67
C ARG A 164 15.70 4.47 -1.72
N HIS A 165 15.46 3.21 -1.37
CA HIS A 165 15.66 2.07 -2.25
C HIS A 165 14.37 1.58 -2.94
N ALA A 166 13.24 2.25 -2.75
CA ALA A 166 12.01 1.94 -3.44
C ALA A 166 12.04 2.40 -4.90
N PHE A 167 11.34 1.67 -5.77
CA PHE A 167 11.11 2.12 -7.14
C PHE A 167 10.17 3.32 -7.14
N LYS A 168 10.62 4.44 -7.66
CA LYS A 168 9.88 5.71 -7.78
C LYS A 168 9.69 6.15 -9.21
N GLY A 169 10.10 5.28 -10.14
CA GLY A 169 10.07 5.49 -11.56
C GLY A 169 8.70 5.27 -12.19
N ILE A 170 8.72 5.19 -13.51
CA ILE A 170 7.63 4.67 -14.32
C ILE A 170 8.11 3.40 -15.01
N LEU A 171 7.36 2.30 -14.88
CA LEU A 171 7.46 1.16 -15.78
C LEU A 171 6.19 1.10 -16.64
N ASP A 172 6.36 1.36 -17.93
CA ASP A 172 5.32 1.19 -18.93
C ASP A 172 5.57 -0.13 -19.68
N GLY A 173 4.73 -1.12 -19.45
CA GLY A 173 4.81 -2.39 -20.17
C GLY A 173 4.49 -2.27 -21.65
N ASN A 174 3.87 -1.14 -22.08
CA ASN A 174 3.52 -0.88 -23.49
C ASN A 174 2.73 -2.03 -24.15
N GLY A 175 1.98 -2.78 -23.36
CA GLY A 175 1.23 -3.95 -23.78
C GLY A 175 2.05 -5.25 -23.88
N HIS A 176 3.33 -5.22 -23.53
CA HIS A 176 4.20 -6.40 -23.53
C HIS A 176 4.09 -7.22 -22.23
N THR A 177 4.63 -8.43 -22.28
CA THR A 177 4.55 -9.41 -21.22
C THR A 177 5.93 -9.70 -20.62
N ILE A 178 6.01 -9.72 -19.29
CA ILE A 178 7.10 -10.36 -18.54
C ILE A 178 6.60 -11.75 -18.13
N ARG A 179 7.29 -12.81 -18.54
CA ARG A 179 6.84 -14.18 -18.29
C ARG A 179 7.88 -15.03 -17.58
N ASN A 180 7.38 -16.10 -16.94
CA ASN A 180 8.19 -17.15 -16.31
C ASN A 180 9.07 -16.65 -15.15
N MET A 181 8.66 -15.60 -14.44
CA MET A 181 9.37 -15.17 -13.24
C MET A 181 9.32 -16.25 -12.17
N GLN A 182 10.46 -16.58 -11.58
CA GLN A 182 10.57 -17.56 -10.50
C GLN A 182 11.24 -16.93 -9.28
N ILE A 183 10.67 -17.19 -8.10
CA ILE A 183 11.30 -16.90 -6.81
C ILE A 183 11.18 -18.15 -5.96
N THR A 184 12.32 -18.78 -5.67
CA THR A 184 12.42 -20.04 -4.95
C THR A 184 13.16 -19.90 -3.62
N GLU A 185 13.87 -18.79 -3.45
CA GLU A 185 14.58 -18.43 -2.22
C GLU A 185 14.35 -16.94 -1.94
N LEU A 186 14.08 -16.61 -0.69
CA LEU A 186 13.93 -15.20 -0.30
C LEU A 186 15.30 -14.58 -0.01
N THR A 187 15.56 -13.47 -0.64
CA THR A 187 16.66 -12.57 -0.28
C THR A 187 16.21 -11.49 0.70
N THR A 188 14.91 -11.28 0.80
CA THR A 188 14.27 -10.23 1.60
C THR A 188 12.88 -10.67 2.04
N ASP A 189 12.16 -9.86 2.80
CA ASP A 189 10.78 -10.12 3.20
C ASP A 189 9.74 -9.82 2.09
N LYS A 190 10.17 -9.24 0.97
CA LYS A 190 9.28 -8.90 -0.16
C LYS A 190 9.59 -9.76 -1.38
N CYS A 191 8.62 -10.51 -1.80
CA CYS A 191 8.75 -11.50 -2.88
C CYS A 191 7.87 -11.08 -4.06
N ALA A 192 8.45 -10.35 -5.03
CA ALA A 192 7.74 -9.83 -6.19
C ALA A 192 8.72 -9.37 -7.29
N LEU A 193 8.20 -8.88 -8.42
CA LEU A 193 9.03 -8.20 -9.44
C LEU A 193 9.70 -6.94 -8.84
N PHE A 194 8.91 -6.13 -8.11
CA PHE A 194 9.39 -4.99 -7.32
C PHE A 194 9.20 -5.26 -5.82
N GLY A 195 10.22 -5.03 -5.02
CA GLY A 195 10.10 -5.13 -3.57
C GLY A 195 9.17 -4.04 -3.02
N THR A 196 9.50 -2.79 -3.28
CA THR A 196 8.69 -1.63 -2.91
C THR A 196 8.57 -0.65 -4.07
N VAL A 197 7.36 -0.19 -4.32
CA VAL A 197 7.06 0.90 -5.24
C VAL A 197 6.54 2.07 -4.42
N ALA A 198 7.30 3.17 -4.34
CA ALA A 198 6.90 4.36 -3.60
C ALA A 198 6.76 5.55 -4.55
N ASN A 199 5.55 6.10 -4.66
CA ASN A 199 5.26 7.20 -5.58
C ASN A 199 5.62 6.88 -7.04
N GLY A 200 5.61 5.59 -7.40
CA GLY A 200 5.92 5.09 -8.74
C GLY A 200 4.68 4.72 -9.53
N ILE A 201 4.85 4.53 -10.82
CA ILE A 201 3.77 4.15 -11.74
C ILE A 201 4.17 2.87 -12.48
N ILE A 202 3.29 1.87 -12.42
CA ILE A 202 3.40 0.65 -13.25
C ILE A 202 2.11 0.56 -14.06
N ARG A 203 2.25 0.46 -15.39
CA ARG A 203 1.09 0.44 -16.27
C ARG A 203 1.29 -0.39 -17.52
N ASN A 204 0.18 -0.79 -18.14
CA ASN A 204 0.15 -1.48 -19.43
C ASN A 204 1.05 -2.73 -19.46
N LEU A 205 1.18 -3.44 -18.32
CA LEU A 205 2.11 -4.55 -18.14
C LEU A 205 1.34 -5.84 -17.90
N LYS A 206 1.75 -6.91 -18.58
CA LYS A 206 1.32 -8.25 -18.27
C LYS A 206 2.43 -9.06 -17.61
N MET A 207 2.13 -9.65 -16.45
CA MET A 207 2.90 -10.73 -15.83
C MET A 207 2.24 -12.05 -16.18
N ASP A 208 2.98 -13.03 -16.70
CA ASP A 208 2.43 -14.33 -17.08
C ASP A 208 3.27 -15.48 -16.53
N ASN A 209 2.62 -16.49 -15.98
CA ASN A 209 3.26 -17.69 -15.45
C ASN A 209 4.34 -17.40 -14.39
N SER A 210 4.03 -16.51 -13.43
CA SER A 210 4.90 -16.28 -12.27
C SER A 210 4.80 -17.42 -11.27
N ARG A 211 5.95 -17.95 -10.80
CA ARG A 211 6.02 -19.04 -9.84
C ARG A 211 6.78 -18.61 -8.58
N LEU A 212 6.08 -18.51 -7.45
CA LEU A 212 6.60 -18.08 -6.16
C LEU A 212 6.48 -19.25 -5.18
N GLU A 213 7.56 -20.01 -4.98
CA GLU A 213 7.54 -21.26 -4.19
C GLU A 213 8.73 -21.34 -3.23
N PHE A 214 8.47 -21.13 -1.93
CA PHE A 214 9.52 -21.08 -0.91
C PHE A 214 8.96 -21.28 0.52
N THR A 215 9.88 -21.28 1.49
CA THR A 215 9.58 -21.26 2.93
C THR A 215 10.10 -19.95 3.53
N ALA A 216 9.31 -19.27 4.35
CA ALA A 216 9.66 -17.95 4.90
C ALA A 216 9.06 -17.65 6.27
N GLU A 217 9.65 -16.69 6.99
CA GLU A 217 9.13 -16.22 8.28
C GLU A 217 8.09 -15.11 8.13
N ARG A 218 8.32 -14.10 7.30
CA ARG A 218 7.53 -12.84 7.24
C ARG A 218 7.36 -12.31 5.80
N PRO A 219 6.77 -13.07 4.88
CA PRO A 219 6.78 -12.62 3.50
C PRO A 219 5.62 -11.68 3.15
N TYR A 220 5.92 -10.66 2.34
CA TYR A 220 4.97 -10.00 1.44
C TYR A 220 5.12 -10.62 0.07
N VAL A 221 4.15 -11.42 -0.35
CA VAL A 221 4.21 -12.23 -1.57
C VAL A 221 3.22 -11.75 -2.60
N ALA A 222 3.71 -11.38 -3.76
CA ALA A 222 2.90 -10.95 -4.88
C ALA A 222 3.71 -11.02 -6.19
N PRO A 223 3.10 -11.21 -7.37
CA PRO A 223 3.86 -11.22 -8.61
C PRO A 223 4.42 -9.84 -9.01
N LEU A 224 3.70 -8.75 -8.75
CA LEU A 224 4.07 -7.43 -9.26
C LEU A 224 4.85 -6.58 -8.26
N ALA A 225 4.32 -6.36 -7.06
CA ALA A 225 4.99 -5.56 -6.05
C ALA A 225 4.74 -6.09 -4.64
N GLY A 226 5.78 -6.12 -3.79
CA GLY A 226 5.63 -6.45 -2.38
C GLY A 226 4.82 -5.39 -1.65
N ILE A 227 5.16 -4.13 -1.83
CA ILE A 227 4.47 -2.99 -1.21
C ILE A 227 4.31 -1.86 -2.22
N LEU A 228 3.10 -1.27 -2.25
CA LEU A 228 2.84 0.03 -2.85
C LEU A 228 2.75 1.08 -1.75
N LYS A 229 3.35 2.25 -1.95
CA LYS A 229 3.25 3.35 -1.02
C LYS A 229 3.07 4.68 -1.72
N GLN A 230 2.12 5.46 -1.24
CA GLN A 230 1.92 6.84 -1.68
C GLN A 230 2.22 7.81 -0.54
N ASP A 231 3.02 8.82 -0.83
CA ASP A 231 3.18 9.98 0.03
C ASP A 231 2.19 11.08 -0.39
N GLU A 232 1.85 11.96 0.53
CA GLU A 232 0.90 13.05 0.27
C GLU A 232 1.32 13.89 -0.94
N GLY A 233 0.37 14.16 -1.83
CA GLY A 233 0.60 14.96 -3.04
C GLY A 233 1.48 14.32 -4.10
N GLN A 234 1.79 13.02 -3.97
CA GLN A 234 2.46 12.23 -4.99
C GLN A 234 1.47 11.23 -5.62
N GLU A 235 1.86 10.62 -6.73
CA GLU A 235 1.10 9.54 -7.36
C GLU A 235 1.79 8.20 -7.10
N CYS A 236 1.01 7.18 -6.75
CA CYS A 236 1.42 5.79 -6.77
C CYS A 236 0.32 5.00 -7.48
N VAL A 237 0.61 4.48 -8.67
CA VAL A 237 -0.42 3.92 -9.54
C VAL A 237 0.00 2.58 -10.13
N VAL A 238 -0.89 1.59 -10.04
CA VAL A 238 -0.84 0.36 -10.83
C VAL A 238 -2.08 0.33 -11.72
N LYS A 239 -1.89 0.41 -13.04
CA LYS A 239 -3.00 0.60 -13.96
C LYS A 239 -2.86 -0.24 -15.22
N ASP A 240 -4.00 -0.76 -15.72
CA ASP A 240 -4.06 -1.53 -16.96
C ASP A 240 -3.04 -2.69 -16.95
N CYS A 241 -2.93 -3.39 -15.79
CA CYS A 241 -1.97 -4.46 -15.59
C CYS A 241 -2.67 -5.81 -15.43
N GLU A 242 -1.98 -6.87 -15.86
CA GLU A 242 -2.42 -8.23 -15.67
C GLU A 242 -1.38 -9.06 -14.91
N ALA A 243 -1.82 -9.93 -13.99
CA ALA A 243 -0.99 -10.98 -13.42
C ALA A 243 -1.76 -12.30 -13.53
N VAL A 244 -1.38 -13.09 -14.52
CA VAL A 244 -2.13 -14.28 -14.92
C VAL A 244 -1.30 -15.56 -14.82
N ASN A 245 -1.97 -16.70 -14.68
CA ASN A 245 -1.33 -18.01 -14.52
C ASN A 245 -0.32 -18.02 -13.36
N THR A 246 -0.57 -17.23 -12.32
CA THR A 246 0.32 -17.11 -11.16
C THR A 246 0.16 -18.33 -10.27
N PHE A 247 1.27 -18.90 -9.83
CA PHE A 247 1.31 -19.96 -8.83
C PHE A 247 2.12 -19.52 -7.62
N ILE A 248 1.46 -19.46 -6.46
CA ILE A 248 2.06 -19.11 -5.17
C ILE A 248 1.96 -20.34 -4.26
N LYS A 249 3.10 -20.84 -3.75
CA LYS A 249 3.13 -21.90 -2.78
C LYS A 249 4.14 -21.57 -1.69
N VAL A 250 3.62 -21.24 -0.53
CA VAL A 250 4.45 -20.79 0.58
C VAL A 250 4.13 -21.55 1.86
N ARG A 251 5.19 -21.92 2.58
CA ARG A 251 5.11 -22.39 3.95
C ARG A 251 5.69 -21.35 4.87
N THR A 252 4.94 -20.88 5.87
CA THR A 252 5.50 -20.04 6.92
C THR A 252 6.15 -20.88 7.99
N ILE A 253 7.21 -20.36 8.61
CA ILE A 253 7.92 -20.99 9.73
C ILE A 253 8.18 -19.96 10.83
N ASN A 254 8.10 -20.41 12.09
CA ASN A 254 8.54 -19.69 13.30
C ASN A 254 8.25 -18.18 13.33
N ALA A 255 7.10 -17.79 12.87
CA ALA A 255 6.74 -16.38 12.87
C ALA A 255 6.54 -15.88 14.31
N GLU A 256 7.60 -15.37 14.92
CA GLU A 256 7.48 -14.53 16.12
C GLU A 256 6.87 -13.16 15.82
N SER A 257 6.54 -12.90 14.58
CA SER A 257 6.15 -11.59 14.09
C SER A 257 4.90 -11.62 13.22
N THR A 258 4.42 -10.55 13.13
CA THR A 258 3.16 -9.86 13.19
C THR A 258 2.44 -9.66 11.84
N PHE A 259 3.09 -9.79 10.66
CA PHE A 259 2.44 -9.52 9.39
C PHE A 259 2.90 -10.46 8.29
N HIS A 260 1.93 -11.16 7.68
CA HIS A 260 2.14 -11.95 6.47
C HIS A 260 1.13 -11.52 5.43
N SER A 261 1.57 -11.33 4.20
CA SER A 261 0.67 -10.96 3.12
C SER A 261 0.91 -11.79 1.85
N PHE A 262 -0.15 -12.42 1.35
CA PHE A 262 -0.12 -13.26 0.16
C PHE A 262 -1.19 -12.81 -0.82
N THR A 263 -0.78 -12.43 -2.02
CA THR A 263 -1.69 -11.80 -2.98
C THR A 263 -1.33 -12.09 -4.43
N GLY A 264 -2.28 -11.90 -5.30
CA GLY A 264 -2.12 -12.12 -6.74
C GLY A 264 -1.65 -10.89 -7.53
N LEU A 265 -1.48 -9.70 -6.90
CA LEU A 265 -0.94 -8.51 -7.57
C LEU A 265 0.09 -7.76 -6.72
N CYS A 266 -0.32 -7.20 -5.57
CA CYS A 266 0.57 -6.46 -4.68
C CYS A 266 0.34 -6.85 -3.22
N GLY A 267 1.42 -7.14 -2.48
CA GLY A 267 1.36 -7.66 -1.11
C GLY A 267 0.76 -6.68 -0.11
N GLY A 268 1.06 -5.39 -0.22
CA GLY A 268 0.46 -4.33 0.57
C GLY A 268 0.27 -3.07 -0.25
N ALA A 269 -0.68 -2.19 0.14
CA ALA A 269 -0.89 -0.90 -0.50
C ALA A 269 -1.22 0.16 0.54
N TRP A 270 -0.24 0.99 0.86
CA TRP A 270 -0.36 2.11 1.81
C TRP A 270 -0.58 3.41 1.05
N GLY A 271 -1.78 3.56 0.49
CA GLY A 271 -2.18 4.60 -0.45
C GLY A 271 -2.02 4.17 -1.91
N GLY A 272 -2.35 5.07 -2.81
CA GLY A 272 -2.28 4.86 -4.25
C GLY A 272 -3.56 4.33 -4.88
N THR A 273 -3.48 4.07 -6.16
CA THR A 273 -4.59 3.58 -6.97
C THR A 273 -4.21 2.31 -7.72
N VAL A 274 -5.09 1.31 -7.67
CA VAL A 274 -5.02 0.12 -8.51
C VAL A 274 -6.26 0.10 -9.40
N GLU A 275 -6.08 0.20 -10.71
CA GLU A 275 -7.18 0.42 -11.63
C GLU A 275 -7.07 -0.46 -12.89
N ASN A 276 -8.22 -0.97 -13.36
CA ASN A 276 -8.34 -1.75 -14.61
C ASN A 276 -7.41 -2.97 -14.66
N CYS A 277 -7.20 -3.63 -13.53
CA CYS A 277 -6.27 -4.74 -13.45
C CYS A 277 -7.00 -6.09 -13.44
N ILE A 278 -6.32 -7.13 -13.94
CA ILE A 278 -6.84 -8.50 -13.99
C ILE A 278 -5.82 -9.45 -13.35
N VAL A 279 -6.29 -10.31 -12.46
CA VAL A 279 -5.45 -11.36 -11.90
C VAL A 279 -6.12 -12.73 -11.98
N ASN A 280 -5.32 -13.76 -12.23
CA ASN A 280 -5.76 -15.13 -12.02
C ASN A 280 -4.60 -16.04 -11.59
N GLY A 281 -4.93 -17.09 -10.86
CA GLY A 281 -3.91 -18.03 -10.42
C GLY A 281 -4.38 -18.97 -9.32
N LYS A 282 -3.38 -19.60 -8.73
CA LYS A 282 -3.56 -20.52 -7.61
C LYS A 282 -2.61 -20.19 -6.48
N MET A 283 -3.13 -20.26 -5.25
CA MET A 283 -2.36 -20.01 -4.04
C MET A 283 -2.51 -21.20 -3.09
N GLN A 284 -1.38 -21.73 -2.59
CA GLN A 284 -1.31 -22.82 -1.63
C GLN A 284 -0.47 -22.37 -0.44
N LEU A 285 -1.08 -22.18 0.70
CA LEU A 285 -0.42 -21.65 1.89
C LEU A 285 -0.46 -22.67 3.02
N GLU A 286 0.70 -23.02 3.54
CA GLU A 286 0.83 -23.72 4.81
C GLU A 286 1.27 -22.74 5.89
N ILE A 287 0.38 -22.43 6.83
CA ILE A 287 0.63 -21.48 7.90
C ILE A 287 1.07 -22.25 9.14
N ALA A 288 2.34 -22.10 9.49
CA ALA A 288 2.97 -22.71 10.65
C ALA A 288 3.69 -21.65 11.50
N GLY A 289 3.84 -21.89 12.79
CA GLY A 289 4.63 -21.02 13.65
C GLY A 289 4.00 -20.74 15.01
N LYS A 290 4.81 -20.16 15.89
CA LYS A 290 4.43 -19.69 17.22
C LYS A 290 4.39 -18.17 17.16
N GLY A 291 3.28 -17.54 17.47
CA GLY A 291 3.27 -16.09 17.57
C GLY A 291 1.92 -15.48 17.31
N GLY A 292 1.71 -14.28 17.86
CA GLY A 292 0.59 -13.42 17.56
C GLY A 292 0.87 -12.60 16.30
N GLY A 293 -0.18 -12.21 15.57
CA GLY A 293 -0.02 -11.38 14.39
C GLY A 293 -1.21 -11.36 13.48
N GLU A 294 -1.00 -10.82 12.29
CA GLU A 294 -2.05 -10.69 11.29
C GLU A 294 -1.65 -11.37 9.98
N LEU A 295 -2.55 -12.16 9.44
CA LEU A 295 -2.43 -12.81 8.14
C LEU A 295 -3.37 -12.11 7.14
N TYR A 296 -2.82 -11.62 6.06
CA TYR A 296 -3.56 -10.97 5.00
C TYR A 296 -3.51 -11.82 3.72
N VAL A 297 -4.65 -12.28 3.24
CA VAL A 297 -4.73 -13.05 2.00
C VAL A 297 -5.82 -12.48 1.10
N GLY A 298 -5.46 -12.17 -0.13
CA GLY A 298 -6.40 -11.68 -1.13
C GLY A 298 -5.93 -11.98 -2.54
N SER A 299 -6.85 -12.04 -3.49
CA SER A 299 -6.45 -12.27 -4.88
C SER A 299 -5.78 -11.04 -5.52
N PHE A 300 -6.03 -9.83 -5.02
CA PHE A 300 -5.43 -8.58 -5.53
C PHE A 300 -4.43 -7.98 -4.56
N LEU A 301 -4.90 -7.56 -3.39
CA LEU A 301 -4.12 -6.81 -2.42
C LEU A 301 -4.23 -7.42 -1.03
N GLY A 302 -3.15 -7.30 -0.28
CA GLY A 302 -3.08 -7.65 1.12
C GLY A 302 -3.57 -6.54 2.03
N GLU A 303 -2.71 -6.05 2.93
CA GLU A 303 -3.02 -4.90 3.74
C GLU A 303 -3.14 -3.65 2.86
N ALA A 304 -4.36 -3.11 2.71
CA ALA A 304 -4.60 -2.06 1.74
C ALA A 304 -5.34 -0.85 2.32
N TYR A 305 -4.76 0.33 2.08
CA TYR A 305 -5.33 1.65 2.35
C TYR A 305 -5.29 2.46 1.05
N ASN A 306 -6.02 2.00 0.03
CA ASN A 306 -5.91 2.49 -1.32
C ASN A 306 -7.26 2.55 -2.03
N ASP A 307 -7.27 3.08 -3.24
CA ASP A 307 -8.39 3.01 -4.17
C ASP A 307 -8.20 1.85 -5.15
N THR A 308 -9.14 0.90 -5.19
CA THR A 308 -9.17 -0.21 -6.16
C THR A 308 -10.42 -0.11 -7.01
N ARG A 309 -10.25 0.01 -8.34
CA ARG A 309 -11.34 0.27 -9.27
C ARG A 309 -11.28 -0.60 -10.53
N ASN A 310 -12.44 -1.05 -11.00
CA ASN A 310 -12.59 -1.79 -12.26
C ASN A 310 -11.68 -3.03 -12.35
N CYS A 311 -11.44 -3.73 -11.24
CA CYS A 311 -10.53 -4.85 -11.18
C CYS A 311 -11.26 -6.20 -11.20
N LYS A 312 -10.62 -7.23 -11.77
CA LYS A 312 -11.20 -8.58 -11.88
C LYS A 312 -10.24 -9.64 -11.38
N SER A 313 -10.73 -10.54 -10.54
CA SER A 313 -9.94 -11.66 -10.05
C SER A 313 -10.60 -13.01 -10.31
N HIS A 314 -9.76 -14.02 -10.57
CA HIS A 314 -10.13 -15.42 -10.53
C HIS A 314 -9.01 -16.21 -9.86
N TYR A 315 -9.19 -16.53 -8.57
CA TYR A 315 -8.17 -17.22 -7.79
C TYR A 315 -8.72 -18.43 -7.05
N ASP A 316 -7.93 -19.51 -7.04
CA ASP A 316 -8.13 -20.64 -6.13
C ASP A 316 -7.12 -20.52 -4.98
N ILE A 317 -7.61 -20.30 -3.77
CA ILE A 317 -6.81 -20.04 -2.57
C ILE A 317 -7.02 -21.20 -1.59
N ASP A 318 -5.97 -21.99 -1.34
CA ASP A 318 -5.95 -23.06 -0.37
C ASP A 318 -5.05 -22.66 0.83
N ILE A 319 -5.60 -22.60 2.02
CA ILE A 319 -4.89 -22.24 3.25
C ILE A 319 -5.02 -23.39 4.25
N ARG A 320 -3.90 -23.92 4.69
CA ARG A 320 -3.85 -24.92 5.75
C ARG A 320 -3.06 -24.42 6.95
N PHE A 321 -3.69 -24.38 8.10
CA PHE A 321 -3.00 -24.18 9.37
C PHE A 321 -2.44 -25.53 9.86
N VAL A 322 -1.11 -25.69 9.82
CA VAL A 322 -0.44 -27.01 10.05
C VAL A 322 0.02 -27.24 11.49
N THR A 323 0.06 -26.20 12.32
CA THR A 323 0.31 -26.30 13.77
C THR A 323 -0.65 -25.37 14.50
N PRO A 324 -1.06 -25.72 15.74
CA PRO A 324 -1.77 -24.76 16.56
C PRO A 324 -0.93 -23.49 16.67
N LEU A 325 -1.50 -22.36 16.28
CA LEU A 325 -0.85 -21.07 16.46
C LEU A 325 -0.97 -20.70 17.94
N GLU A 326 0.16 -20.63 18.63
CA GLU A 326 0.20 -20.13 20.00
C GLU A 326 0.20 -18.62 19.98
N GLY A 327 -0.84 -17.98 20.50
CA GLY A 327 -0.96 -16.52 20.56
C GLY A 327 -2.23 -15.95 19.90
N GLU A 328 -2.35 -14.62 19.91
CA GLU A 328 -3.47 -13.92 19.29
C GLU A 328 -3.22 -13.69 17.81
N TYR A 329 -3.69 -14.59 16.98
CA TYR A 329 -3.56 -14.48 15.54
C TYR A 329 -4.88 -14.09 14.89
N LYS A 330 -4.86 -13.08 14.01
CA LYS A 330 -6.00 -12.69 13.20
C LYS A 330 -5.72 -12.98 11.74
N ALA A 331 -6.68 -13.55 11.04
CA ALA A 331 -6.58 -13.78 9.61
C ALA A 331 -7.69 -13.02 8.88
N PHE A 332 -7.31 -12.22 7.89
CA PHE A 332 -8.19 -11.47 7.02
C PHE A 332 -8.06 -12.02 5.60
N ILE A 333 -9.10 -12.69 5.13
CA ILE A 333 -9.07 -13.42 3.87
C ILE A 333 -10.24 -12.96 3.01
N GLY A 334 -9.94 -12.33 1.89
CA GLY A 334 -10.93 -11.83 0.95
C GLY A 334 -10.75 -12.36 -0.46
N GLY A 335 -11.84 -12.60 -1.16
CA GLY A 335 -11.81 -13.04 -2.55
C GLY A 335 -11.15 -12.03 -3.49
N LEU A 336 -11.20 -10.74 -3.17
CA LEU A 336 -10.50 -9.66 -3.87
C LEU A 336 -9.34 -9.14 -3.02
N GLN A 337 -9.65 -8.60 -1.85
CA GLN A 337 -8.66 -7.98 -0.96
C GLN A 337 -8.79 -8.51 0.46
N SER A 338 -7.67 -8.67 1.16
CA SER A 338 -7.72 -9.06 2.56
C SER A 338 -8.17 -7.91 3.44
N SER A 339 -7.76 -6.69 3.16
CA SER A 339 -8.34 -5.48 3.74
C SER A 339 -8.50 -4.39 2.68
N ALA A 340 -9.41 -3.46 2.87
CA ALA A 340 -9.67 -2.40 1.91
C ALA A 340 -10.14 -1.12 2.57
N THR A 341 -9.88 0.01 1.89
CA THR A 341 -10.52 1.30 2.15
C THR A 341 -11.58 1.57 1.08
N ASN A 342 -11.19 1.66 -0.19
CA ASN A 342 -12.14 1.92 -1.27
C ASN A 342 -12.07 0.82 -2.33
N VAL A 343 -13.21 0.23 -2.64
CA VAL A 343 -13.37 -0.77 -3.71
C VAL A 343 -14.58 -0.39 -4.55
N ASP A 344 -14.39 -0.22 -5.85
CA ASP A 344 -15.46 0.15 -6.76
C ASP A 344 -15.41 -0.65 -8.07
N SER A 345 -16.56 -1.14 -8.49
CA SER A 345 -16.74 -1.81 -9.79
C SER A 345 -15.81 -3.03 -9.99
N CYS A 346 -15.58 -3.80 -8.92
CA CYS A 346 -14.69 -4.95 -8.94
C CYS A 346 -15.45 -6.28 -8.93
N THR A 347 -14.79 -7.33 -9.43
CA THR A 347 -15.34 -8.69 -9.48
C THR A 347 -14.34 -9.69 -8.94
N ALA A 348 -14.80 -10.58 -8.04
CA ALA A 348 -14.01 -11.71 -7.55
C ALA A 348 -14.72 -13.04 -7.83
N THR A 349 -13.95 -14.01 -8.32
CA THR A 349 -14.40 -15.37 -8.63
C THR A 349 -13.35 -16.40 -8.20
N GLY A 350 -13.68 -17.68 -8.26
CA GLY A 350 -12.78 -18.78 -7.86
C GLY A 350 -13.17 -19.38 -6.52
N SER A 351 -12.19 -19.81 -5.73
CA SER A 351 -12.46 -20.48 -4.46
C SER A 351 -11.49 -20.04 -3.33
N ILE A 352 -12.00 -20.07 -2.10
CA ILE A 352 -11.20 -19.97 -0.88
C ILE A 352 -11.50 -21.21 -0.03
N CYS A 353 -10.47 -22.01 0.24
CA CYS A 353 -10.55 -23.15 1.15
C CYS A 353 -9.60 -22.93 2.33
N VAL A 354 -10.14 -22.91 3.54
CA VAL A 354 -9.34 -22.77 4.77
C VAL A 354 -9.55 -23.97 5.65
N GLU A 355 -8.48 -24.63 6.05
CA GLU A 355 -8.49 -25.85 6.81
C GLU A 355 -7.51 -25.82 7.98
N GLY A 356 -7.91 -26.39 9.11
CA GLY A 356 -7.04 -26.70 10.24
C GLY A 356 -7.34 -25.93 11.52
N ASN A 357 -6.80 -26.43 12.62
CA ASN A 357 -6.92 -25.80 13.91
C ASN A 357 -5.90 -24.64 14.03
N SER A 358 -6.39 -23.43 13.79
CA SER A 358 -5.52 -22.24 13.79
C SER A 358 -5.06 -21.80 15.18
N GLY A 359 -5.71 -22.25 16.27
CA GLY A 359 -5.49 -21.67 17.60
C GLY A 359 -5.82 -20.16 17.68
N SER A 360 -6.25 -19.57 16.55
CA SER A 360 -6.41 -18.11 16.41
C SER A 360 -7.71 -17.63 17.06
N LYS A 361 -7.72 -16.36 17.47
CA LYS A 361 -8.90 -15.73 18.05
C LYS A 361 -9.97 -15.39 17.01
N ALA A 362 -9.60 -15.09 15.78
CA ALA A 362 -10.54 -14.73 14.74
C ALA A 362 -10.00 -14.97 13.33
N ILE A 363 -10.82 -15.61 12.51
CA ILE A 363 -10.62 -15.73 11.08
C ILE A 363 -11.80 -15.08 10.38
N TYR A 364 -11.51 -14.05 9.58
CA TYR A 364 -12.48 -13.31 8.81
C TYR A 364 -12.36 -13.69 7.34
N LEU A 365 -13.40 -14.33 6.83
CA LEU A 365 -13.48 -14.81 5.45
C LEU A 365 -14.53 -14.01 4.69
N SER A 366 -14.26 -13.68 3.44
CA SER A 366 -15.30 -13.05 2.63
C SER A 366 -15.17 -13.35 1.14
N GLY A 367 -16.26 -13.17 0.45
CA GLY A 367 -16.29 -13.23 -1.00
C GLY A 367 -15.56 -12.09 -1.67
N LEU A 368 -15.45 -10.91 -1.02
CA LEU A 368 -14.83 -9.73 -1.61
C LEU A 368 -13.71 -9.16 -0.73
N VAL A 369 -14.04 -8.63 0.46
CA VAL A 369 -13.10 -7.92 1.34
C VAL A 369 -13.05 -8.56 2.72
N GLY A 370 -11.90 -9.07 3.16
CA GLY A 370 -11.72 -9.71 4.46
C GLY A 370 -11.99 -8.77 5.64
N SER A 371 -11.45 -7.55 5.59
CA SER A 371 -11.68 -6.50 6.58
C SER A 371 -11.84 -5.14 5.90
N GLU A 372 -12.94 -4.46 6.15
CA GLU A 372 -13.15 -3.11 5.64
C GLU A 372 -12.67 -2.08 6.68
N ARG A 373 -11.93 -1.07 6.20
CA ARG A 373 -11.25 -0.07 7.04
C ARG A 373 -11.62 1.35 6.63
N TYR A 374 -12.81 1.81 7.02
CA TYR A 374 -13.26 3.22 6.86
C TYR A 374 -13.29 3.72 5.42
N GLY A 375 -14.09 3.13 4.58
CA GLY A 375 -14.20 3.57 3.19
C GLY A 375 -15.49 3.13 2.54
N ILE A 376 -15.42 2.93 1.24
CA ILE A 376 -16.57 2.60 0.41
C ILE A 376 -16.30 1.34 -0.40
N VAL A 377 -17.09 0.30 -0.19
CA VAL A 377 -17.17 -0.88 -1.05
C VAL A 377 -18.45 -0.78 -1.85
N GLN A 378 -18.34 -0.58 -3.17
CA GLN A 378 -19.54 -0.34 -3.99
C GLN A 378 -19.48 -0.98 -5.37
N ASN A 379 -20.67 -1.17 -5.97
CA ASN A 379 -20.84 -1.62 -7.36
C ASN A 379 -20.06 -2.90 -7.69
N SER A 380 -19.79 -3.74 -6.70
CA SER A 380 -18.86 -4.86 -6.82
C SER A 380 -19.56 -6.18 -6.58
N CYS A 381 -19.06 -7.24 -7.19
CA CYS A 381 -19.68 -8.55 -7.05
C CYS A 381 -18.66 -9.65 -6.80
N SER A 382 -19.13 -10.69 -6.10
CA SER A 382 -18.34 -11.90 -5.86
C SER A 382 -19.18 -13.14 -6.08
N SER A 383 -18.54 -14.15 -6.67
CA SER A 383 -19.01 -15.55 -6.70
C SER A 383 -17.93 -16.52 -6.24
N VAL A 384 -17.10 -16.07 -5.31
CA VAL A 384 -16.05 -16.91 -4.70
C VAL A 384 -16.69 -17.99 -3.85
N GLN A 385 -16.34 -19.24 -4.12
CA GLN A 385 -16.78 -20.39 -3.32
C GLN A 385 -15.98 -20.45 -2.02
N ILE A 386 -16.60 -20.19 -0.89
CA ILE A 386 -15.94 -20.24 0.44
C ILE A 386 -16.12 -21.63 1.07
N LYS A 387 -15.02 -22.21 1.56
CA LYS A 387 -14.97 -23.47 2.30
C LYS A 387 -14.16 -23.30 3.57
N ALA A 388 -14.72 -23.71 4.71
CA ALA A 388 -14.09 -23.59 6.01
C ALA A 388 -14.19 -24.92 6.78
N PHE A 389 -13.05 -25.53 7.13
CA PHE A 389 -13.00 -26.84 7.76
C PHE A 389 -12.14 -26.85 9.02
N ASP A 390 -12.63 -27.52 10.07
CA ASP A 390 -11.88 -27.87 11.29
C ASP A 390 -11.21 -26.68 12.00
N MET A 391 -11.94 -25.56 12.13
CA MET A 391 -11.46 -24.32 12.76
C MET A 391 -12.22 -23.98 14.04
N PRO A 392 -11.57 -23.34 15.05
CA PRO A 392 -12.24 -22.96 16.28
C PRO A 392 -13.24 -21.83 16.10
N VAL A 393 -12.95 -20.86 15.22
CA VAL A 393 -13.80 -19.68 14.95
C VAL A 393 -13.67 -19.28 13.50
N ALA A 394 -14.77 -18.99 12.83
CA ALA A 394 -14.80 -18.36 11.53
C ALA A 394 -15.96 -17.37 11.44
N GLN A 395 -15.68 -16.15 11.01
CA GLN A 395 -16.66 -15.14 10.65
C GLN A 395 -16.65 -14.98 9.13
N ILE A 396 -17.76 -15.29 8.50
CA ILE A 396 -17.86 -15.41 7.05
C ILE A 396 -18.88 -14.41 6.55
N GLY A 397 -18.45 -13.48 5.69
CA GLY A 397 -19.33 -12.52 5.02
C GLY A 397 -19.37 -12.74 3.52
N GLY A 398 -20.53 -12.57 2.91
CA GLY A 398 -20.64 -12.63 1.45
C GLY A 398 -19.81 -11.53 0.77
N ILE A 399 -19.83 -10.32 1.31
CA ILE A 399 -19.09 -9.16 0.77
C ILE A 399 -17.93 -8.77 1.68
N VAL A 400 -18.16 -8.60 3.00
CA VAL A 400 -17.15 -8.15 3.96
C VAL A 400 -17.07 -9.14 5.12
N GLY A 401 -15.86 -9.55 5.49
CA GLY A 401 -15.63 -10.45 6.64
C GLY A 401 -15.84 -9.74 7.97
N GLU A 402 -15.23 -8.57 8.15
CA GLU A 402 -15.48 -7.71 9.31
C GLU A 402 -15.45 -6.22 8.95
N PHE A 403 -16.09 -5.42 9.78
CA PHE A 403 -15.92 -3.96 9.82
C PHE A 403 -14.97 -3.61 10.96
N ASN A 404 -13.77 -3.11 10.62
CA ASN A 404 -12.74 -2.86 11.61
C ASN A 404 -12.69 -1.39 12.04
N ALA A 405 -13.18 -1.12 13.26
CA ALA A 405 -13.08 0.19 13.91
C ALA A 405 -11.72 0.45 14.61
N GLY A 406 -10.81 -0.51 14.62
CA GLY A 406 -9.68 -0.53 15.56
C GLY A 406 -8.55 0.46 15.29
N TYR A 407 -8.38 0.98 14.08
CA TYR A 407 -7.33 1.94 13.72
C TYR A 407 -7.87 3.32 13.34
N GLY A 408 -8.84 3.81 14.10
CA GLY A 408 -9.62 5.03 13.88
C GLY A 408 -8.85 6.35 13.69
N THR A 409 -7.53 6.35 13.74
CA THR A 409 -6.74 7.56 13.51
C THR A 409 -6.55 7.87 12.03
N ILE A 410 -6.52 6.87 11.15
CA ILE A 410 -6.32 7.09 9.71
C ILE A 410 -7.62 7.56 9.05
N GLY A 411 -8.75 6.90 9.31
CA GLY A 411 -10.05 7.33 8.79
C GLY A 411 -10.49 8.71 9.30
N ALA A 412 -10.18 9.05 10.56
CA ALA A 412 -10.43 10.39 11.09
C ALA A 412 -9.55 11.46 10.43
N ALA A 413 -8.33 11.13 10.04
CA ALA A 413 -7.45 12.04 9.28
C ALA A 413 -7.95 12.30 7.86
N PHE A 414 -8.67 11.34 7.25
CA PHE A 414 -9.28 11.49 5.91
C PHE A 414 -10.72 11.99 5.94
N GLY A 415 -11.26 12.32 7.10
CA GLY A 415 -12.58 12.97 7.25
C GLY A 415 -13.80 12.06 7.06
N THR A 416 -13.63 10.77 6.79
CA THR A 416 -14.72 9.80 6.66
C THR A 416 -14.90 9.04 7.98
N LYS A 417 -16.05 9.20 8.60
CA LYS A 417 -16.47 8.47 9.81
C LYS A 417 -17.45 7.34 9.53
N VAL A 418 -17.66 7.01 8.26
CA VAL A 418 -18.72 6.10 7.83
C VAL A 418 -18.14 5.07 6.88
N THR A 419 -18.37 3.81 7.18
CA THR A 419 -18.18 2.69 6.27
C THR A 419 -19.41 2.48 5.42
N ILE A 420 -19.27 2.40 4.12
CA ILE A 420 -20.38 2.23 3.18
C ILE A 420 -20.16 0.97 2.35
N VAL A 421 -21.13 0.05 2.38
CA VAL A 421 -21.20 -1.08 1.43
C VAL A 421 -22.53 -0.96 0.67
N ARG A 422 -22.43 -0.70 -0.64
CA ARG A 422 -23.64 -0.48 -1.44
C ARG A 422 -23.55 -1.05 -2.84
N ASN A 423 -24.72 -1.43 -3.39
CA ASN A 423 -24.84 -1.99 -4.74
C ASN A 423 -23.89 -3.19 -4.97
N CYS A 424 -23.62 -3.98 -3.93
CA CYS A 424 -22.75 -5.14 -4.03
C CYS A 424 -23.57 -6.42 -4.07
N SER A 425 -23.02 -7.46 -4.67
CA SER A 425 -23.68 -8.78 -4.70
C SER A 425 -22.72 -9.92 -4.39
N TYR A 426 -23.23 -10.90 -3.66
CA TYR A 426 -22.56 -12.18 -3.47
C TYR A 426 -23.46 -13.32 -3.97
N THR A 427 -22.86 -14.27 -4.69
CA THR A 427 -23.54 -15.47 -5.14
C THR A 427 -22.74 -16.68 -4.69
N GLY A 428 -23.35 -17.55 -3.90
CA GLY A 428 -22.72 -18.78 -3.41
C GLY A 428 -23.12 -19.09 -1.97
N THR A 429 -23.07 -20.37 -1.64
CA THR A 429 -23.34 -20.86 -0.27
C THR A 429 -22.03 -21.36 0.33
N PRO A 430 -21.54 -20.76 1.44
CA PRO A 430 -20.35 -21.25 2.10
C PRO A 430 -20.51 -22.69 2.60
N ILE A 431 -19.47 -23.50 2.44
CA ILE A 431 -19.40 -24.87 2.97
C ILE A 431 -18.61 -24.81 4.29
N ILE A 432 -19.30 -25.10 5.40
CA ILE A 432 -18.70 -24.99 6.73
C ILE A 432 -18.85 -26.34 7.43
N SER A 433 -17.75 -26.92 7.89
CA SER A 433 -17.75 -28.20 8.62
C SER A 433 -16.64 -28.24 9.68
N GLY A 434 -16.90 -28.80 10.86
CA GLY A 434 -15.91 -28.86 11.95
C GLY A 434 -15.54 -27.51 12.56
N VAL A 435 -16.32 -26.46 12.31
CA VAL A 435 -16.11 -25.11 12.89
C VAL A 435 -16.94 -24.99 14.17
N SER A 436 -16.32 -24.68 15.31
CA SER A 436 -16.99 -24.71 16.60
C SER A 436 -18.00 -23.57 16.79
N ASN A 437 -17.71 -22.37 16.29
CA ASN A 437 -18.55 -21.20 16.39
C ASN A 437 -18.61 -20.45 15.05
N PRO A 438 -19.26 -21.01 14.02
CA PRO A 438 -19.36 -20.32 12.73
C PRO A 438 -20.38 -19.19 12.80
N VAL A 439 -20.02 -18.03 12.27
CA VAL A 439 -20.92 -16.92 12.02
C VAL A 439 -20.93 -16.64 10.53
N PHE A 440 -22.09 -16.73 9.91
CA PHE A 440 -22.26 -16.35 8.50
C PHE A 440 -23.28 -15.22 8.40
N GLY A 441 -22.90 -14.18 7.65
CA GLY A 441 -23.79 -13.09 7.26
C GLY A 441 -23.76 -12.87 5.75
N GLU A 442 -24.90 -12.69 5.16
CA GLU A 442 -25.06 -12.50 3.71
C GLU A 442 -24.17 -11.38 3.15
N ILE A 443 -24.02 -10.30 3.90
CA ILE A 443 -23.17 -9.17 3.54
C ILE A 443 -21.92 -9.12 4.43
N SER A 444 -22.08 -9.22 5.76
CA SER A 444 -20.98 -9.16 6.70
C SER A 444 -20.96 -10.33 7.66
N GLY A 445 -19.80 -10.95 7.90
CA GLY A 445 -19.60 -12.06 8.82
C GLY A 445 -19.76 -11.68 10.29
N ALA A 446 -19.50 -10.46 10.66
CA ALA A 446 -19.62 -9.99 12.05
C ALA A 446 -21.06 -9.73 12.52
N GLY A 447 -22.09 -10.23 11.82
CA GLY A 447 -23.49 -9.88 12.10
C GLY A 447 -23.75 -8.40 11.83
N GLN A 448 -24.99 -7.93 12.00
CA GLN A 448 -25.22 -6.46 11.98
C GLN A 448 -24.49 -5.86 13.17
N PRO A 449 -23.39 -5.12 13.01
CA PRO A 449 -22.65 -4.62 14.15
C PRO A 449 -23.51 -3.61 14.92
N ALA A 450 -23.51 -3.72 16.23
CA ALA A 450 -23.88 -2.57 17.07
C ALA A 450 -22.98 -1.38 16.67
N PRO A 451 -23.43 -0.12 16.83
CA PRO A 451 -22.59 1.03 16.49
C PRO A 451 -21.20 0.83 17.07
N LEU A 452 -20.20 0.73 16.19
CA LEU A 452 -18.83 0.51 16.61
C LEU A 452 -18.37 1.76 17.36
N THR A 453 -18.05 1.62 18.61
CA THR A 453 -17.31 2.66 19.34
C THR A 453 -15.83 2.42 19.13
N SER A 454 -15.14 3.38 18.51
CA SER A 454 -13.69 3.35 18.44
C SER A 454 -13.08 3.27 19.84
N PRO A 455 -11.85 2.78 20.04
CA PRO A 455 -11.14 2.85 21.31
C PRO A 455 -11.08 4.26 21.91
N TRP A 456 -11.36 5.28 21.11
CA TRP A 456 -11.41 6.70 21.47
C TRP A 456 -12.82 7.23 21.73
N GLY A 457 -13.82 6.37 21.82
CA GLY A 457 -15.21 6.74 22.15
C GLY A 457 -16.00 7.42 21.03
N LEU A 458 -15.51 7.38 19.77
CA LEU A 458 -16.26 7.89 18.61
C LEU A 458 -17.21 6.80 18.11
N SER A 459 -18.51 7.11 18.04
CA SER A 459 -19.47 6.25 17.36
C SER A 459 -19.23 6.32 15.85
N MET A 460 -19.27 5.17 15.21
CA MET A 460 -19.05 5.05 13.77
C MET A 460 -20.28 4.44 13.14
N ASP A 461 -20.78 5.12 12.13
CA ASP A 461 -21.92 4.67 11.35
C ASP A 461 -21.46 3.82 10.18
N TYR A 462 -22.22 2.81 9.83
CA TYR A 462 -22.06 2.08 8.59
C TYR A 462 -23.38 2.09 7.82
N ILE A 463 -23.29 2.09 6.50
CA ILE A 463 -24.42 2.15 5.60
C ILE A 463 -24.37 0.91 4.69
N LEU A 464 -25.41 0.08 4.75
CA LEU A 464 -25.59 -1.09 3.89
C LEU A 464 -26.78 -0.81 2.96
N GLU A 465 -26.53 -0.56 1.67
CA GLU A 465 -27.56 -0.15 0.72
C GLU A 465 -27.59 -1.02 -0.53
N ASN A 466 -28.76 -1.48 -0.93
CA ASN A 466 -29.00 -2.18 -2.19
C ASN A 466 -28.07 -3.39 -2.44
N ASN A 467 -27.62 -4.05 -1.37
CA ASN A 467 -26.80 -5.24 -1.50
C ASN A 467 -27.68 -6.47 -1.71
N THR A 468 -27.19 -7.44 -2.48
CA THR A 468 -27.92 -8.66 -2.80
C THR A 468 -27.10 -9.90 -2.49
N TYR A 469 -27.77 -10.90 -1.96
CA TYR A 469 -27.26 -12.24 -1.76
C TYR A 469 -28.09 -13.23 -2.58
N LYS A 470 -27.43 -14.20 -3.22
CA LYS A 470 -28.06 -15.30 -3.93
C LYS A 470 -27.36 -16.60 -3.56
N GLU A 471 -28.13 -17.61 -3.15
CA GLU A 471 -27.65 -18.95 -2.93
C GLU A 471 -27.15 -19.64 -4.21
#